data_b8db9f6b95af34dbc35c840b7de41e92
#
_entry.id   b8db9f6b95af34dbc35c840b7de41e92
#
_cell.length_a   1.000
_cell.length_b   1.000
_cell.length_c   1.000
_cell.angle_alpha   90.00
_cell.angle_beta   90.00
_cell.angle_gamma   90.00
#
_symmetry.space_group_name_H-M   'P 1'
#
loop_
_entity.id
_entity.type
_entity.pdbx_description
1 polymer ?
#
loop_
_entity_poly.entity_id
_entity_poly.type
_entity_poly.pdbx_seq_one_letter_code
_entity_poly.pdbx_strand_id
1 'polypeptide(L)' 'MPSSVIANFTYNEDKKALVVVFLSGDTYVYENVPEKIYKEFKAAVSKGNYLNRKIKKLFKVRKVS' A
#
# COMPACT_ATOMS: atom_id res chain seq x y z
N MET A 1 4.03 11.44 -14.63
CA MET A 1 2.91 11.81 -13.77
C MET A 1 2.58 10.76 -12.76
N PRO A 2 2.63 11.07 -11.52
CA PRO A 2 2.29 10.09 -10.50
C PRO A 2 0.82 9.78 -10.56
N SER A 3 0.52 8.55 -10.80
CA SER A 3 -0.85 8.14 -10.91
C SER A 3 -1.51 7.90 -9.56
N SER A 4 -0.71 7.72 -8.53
CA SER A 4 -1.27 7.43 -7.24
C SER A 4 -0.63 8.30 -6.19
N VAL A 5 -1.43 9.17 -5.63
CA VAL A 5 -0.99 10.01 -4.54
C VAL A 5 -1.60 9.44 -3.28
N ILE A 6 -0.74 9.04 -2.37
CA ILE A 6 -1.15 8.37 -1.14
C ILE A 6 -1.37 9.41 -0.06
N ALA A 7 -2.58 9.44 0.48
CA ALA A 7 -2.93 10.35 1.55
C ALA A 7 -2.48 9.80 2.90
N ASN A 8 -2.65 8.48 3.08
CA ASN A 8 -2.31 7.86 4.35
C ASN A 8 -2.18 6.36 4.16
N PHE A 9 -1.54 5.69 5.11
CA PHE A 9 -1.46 4.24 5.09
C PHE A 9 -1.29 3.71 6.49
N THR A 10 -1.73 2.47 6.71
CA THR A 10 -1.67 1.82 8.00
C THR A 10 -1.36 0.34 7.77
N TYR A 11 -0.60 -0.25 8.67
CA TYR A 11 -0.25 -1.66 8.57
C TYR A 11 -0.78 -2.41 9.79
N ASN A 12 -1.45 -3.52 9.54
CA ASN A 12 -1.95 -4.41 10.58
C ASN A 12 -1.04 -5.63 10.65
N GLU A 13 -0.21 -5.72 11.68
CA GLU A 13 0.76 -6.78 11.81
C GLU A 13 0.10 -8.15 12.01
N ASP A 14 -0.99 -8.18 12.73
CA ASP A 14 -1.67 -9.44 13.01
C ASP A 14 -2.19 -10.10 11.75
N LYS A 15 -2.75 -9.31 10.88
CA LYS A 15 -3.34 -9.81 9.64
C LYS A 15 -2.41 -9.63 8.45
N LYS A 16 -1.27 -8.99 8.65
CA LYS A 16 -0.34 -8.66 7.58
C LYS A 16 -1.04 -7.91 6.46
N ALA A 17 -1.90 -6.98 6.85
CA ALA A 17 -2.69 -6.21 5.91
C ALA A 17 -2.17 -4.77 5.86
N LEU A 18 -1.90 -4.30 4.65
CA LEU A 18 -1.48 -2.91 4.43
C LEU A 18 -2.67 -2.15 3.88
N VAL A 19 -3.14 -1.17 4.62
CA VAL A 19 -4.27 -0.33 4.21
C VAL A 19 -3.70 0.96 3.64
N VAL A 20 -4.11 1.29 2.42
CA VAL A 20 -3.64 2.50 1.75
C VAL A 20 -4.83 3.36 1.38
N VAL A 21 -4.80 4.62 1.79
CA VAL A 21 -5.83 5.58 1.45
C VAL A 21 -5.25 6.58 0.45
N PHE A 22 -5.90 6.73 -0.69
CA PHE A 22 -5.46 7.65 -1.72
C PHE A 22 -6.15 8.99 -1.58
N LEU A 23 -5.54 10.01 -2.16
CA LEU A 23 -6.12 11.36 -2.10
C LEU A 23 -7.49 11.44 -2.76
N SER A 24 -7.76 10.54 -3.68
CA SER A 24 -9.07 10.47 -4.32
C SER A 24 -10.17 10.00 -3.36
N GLY A 25 -9.79 9.49 -2.20
CA GLY A 25 -10.75 8.96 -1.24
C GLY A 25 -10.90 7.46 -1.27
N ASP A 26 -10.25 6.81 -2.22
CA ASP A 26 -10.30 5.36 -2.34
C ASP A 26 -9.42 4.71 -1.27
N THR A 27 -9.92 3.62 -0.69
CA THR A 27 -9.17 2.86 0.29
C THR A 27 -9.00 1.44 -0.21
N TYR A 28 -7.76 0.98 -0.21
CA TYR A 28 -7.42 -0.38 -0.63
C TYR A 28 -6.71 -1.12 0.48
N VAL A 29 -6.97 -2.42 0.57
CA VAL A 29 -6.30 -3.29 1.53
C VAL A 29 -5.49 -4.31 0.75
N TYR A 30 -4.19 -4.35 0.99
CA TYR A 30 -3.29 -5.32 0.38
C TYR A 30 -3.05 -6.43 1.40
N GLU A 31 -3.34 -7.68 1.00
CA GLU A 31 -3.33 -8.81 1.91
C GLU A 31 -2.02 -9.57 1.86
N ASN A 32 -1.68 -10.17 3.00
CA ASN A 32 -0.47 -10.99 3.13
C ASN A 32 0.81 -10.22 2.83
N VAL A 33 0.87 -8.97 3.25
CA VAL A 33 2.06 -8.14 3.07
C VAL A 33 2.97 -8.35 4.28
N PRO A 34 4.17 -8.93 4.09
CA PRO A 34 5.07 -9.10 5.21
C PRO A 34 5.60 -7.78 5.71
N GLU A 35 5.98 -7.76 6.98
CA GLU A 35 6.50 -6.54 7.59
C GLU A 35 7.69 -5.98 6.83
N LYS A 36 8.51 -6.85 6.28
CA LYS A 36 9.67 -6.43 5.51
C LYS A 36 9.25 -5.51 4.35
N ILE A 37 8.20 -5.91 3.64
CA ILE A 37 7.71 -5.12 2.51
C ILE A 37 7.11 -3.80 3.01
N TYR A 38 6.40 -3.85 4.11
CA TYR A 38 5.85 -2.63 4.70
C TYR A 38 6.96 -1.65 5.07
N LYS A 39 8.05 -2.14 5.65
CA LYS A 39 9.16 -1.28 6.03
C LYS A 39 9.82 -0.66 4.80
N GLU A 40 9.96 -1.44 3.74
CA GLU A 40 10.51 -0.92 2.48
C GLU A 40 9.59 0.14 1.90
N PHE A 41 8.30 -0.09 1.95
CA PHE A 41 7.32 0.87 1.47
C PHE A 41 7.41 2.17 2.26
N LYS A 42 7.52 2.08 3.58
CA LYS A 42 7.63 3.24 4.43
C LYS A 42 8.88 4.05 4.11
N ALA A 43 9.97 3.38 3.79
CA ALA A 43 11.24 4.03 3.53
C ALA A 43 11.39 4.48 2.08
N ALA A 44 10.45 4.13 1.22
CA ALA A 44 10.57 4.45 -0.20
C ALA A 44 10.52 5.96 -0.42
N VAL A 45 11.36 6.42 -1.34
CA VAL A 45 11.37 7.83 -1.72
C VAL A 45 10.03 8.19 -2.36
N SER A 46 9.53 7.33 -3.23
CA SER A 46 8.23 7.52 -3.84
C SER A 46 7.35 6.35 -3.46
N LYS A 47 6.47 6.56 -2.50
CA LYS A 47 5.59 5.48 -2.03
C LYS A 47 4.63 5.01 -3.09
N GLY A 48 4.12 5.93 -3.90
CA GLY A 48 3.22 5.55 -4.97
C GLY A 48 3.87 4.67 -6.01
N ASN A 49 5.11 4.99 -6.39
CA ASN A 49 5.85 4.16 -7.34
C ASN A 49 6.14 2.79 -6.76
N TYR A 50 6.58 2.73 -5.51
CA TYR A 50 6.87 1.46 -4.88
C TYR A 50 5.62 0.59 -4.81
N LEU A 51 4.50 1.17 -4.44
CA LEU A 51 3.24 0.46 -4.35
C LEU A 51 2.86 -0.15 -5.71
N ASN A 52 2.92 0.66 -6.76
CA ASN A 52 2.53 0.21 -8.09
C ASN A 52 3.47 -0.83 -8.66
N ARG A 53 4.77 -0.69 -8.41
CA ARG A 53 5.77 -1.55 -9.02
C ARG A 53 5.98 -2.84 -8.27
N LYS A 54 5.81 -2.83 -6.96
CA LYS A 54 6.12 -3.99 -6.15
C LYS A 54 4.88 -4.56 -5.47
N ILE A 55 4.23 -3.78 -4.67
CA ILE A 55 3.14 -4.29 -3.84
C ILE A 55 1.95 -4.71 -4.69
N LYS A 56 1.58 -3.87 -5.62
CA LYS A 56 0.40 -4.14 -6.46
C LYS A 56 0.57 -5.42 -7.28
N LYS A 57 1.80 -5.76 -7.65
CA LYS A 57 2.06 -6.94 -8.47
C LYS A 57 2.19 -8.21 -7.65
N LEU A 58 2.63 -8.10 -6.41
CA LEU A 58 2.93 -9.27 -5.59
C LEU A 58 1.80 -9.68 -4.68
N PHE A 59 0.93 -8.79 -4.34
CA PHE A 59 -0.09 -9.05 -3.32
C PHE A 59 -1.48 -8.79 -3.87
N LYS A 60 -2.44 -9.50 -3.27
CA LYS A 60 -3.83 -9.28 -3.60
C LYS A 60 -4.30 -7.96 -3.00
N VAL A 61 -5.14 -7.27 -3.73
CA VAL A 61 -5.67 -6.00 -3.29
C VAL A 61 -7.19 -6.07 -3.27
N ARG A 62 -7.77 -5.45 -2.25
CA ARG A 62 -9.21 -5.38 -2.12
C ARG A 62 -9.60 -3.93 -1.89
N LYS A 63 -10.50 -3.43 -2.71
CA LYS A 63 -10.99 -2.08 -2.53
C LYS A 63 -12.11 -2.10 -1.49
N VAL A 64 -11.98 -1.29 -0.45
CA VAL A 64 -12.97 -1.28 0.62
C VAL A 64 -13.77 0.01 0.69
N SER A 65 -13.33 1.02 -0.07
CA SER A 65 -14.08 2.28 -0.04
C SER A 65 -13.67 3.16 -1.20
#